data_3901e4cd0b86dbdfe2fa1a8f6174c2cb
#
_entry.id   3901e4cd0b86dbdfe2fa1a8f6174c2cb
#
_cell.length_a   1.000
_cell.length_b   1.000
_cell.length_c   1.000
_cell.angle_alpha   90.00
_cell.angle_beta   90.00
_cell.angle_gamma   90.00
#
_symmetry.space_group_name_H-M   'P 1'
#
loop_
_entity.id
_entity.type
_entity.pdbx_description
1 polymer ?
#
loop_
_entity_poly.entity_id
_entity_poly.type
_entity_poly.pdbx_seq_one_letter_code
_entity_poly.pdbx_strand_id
1 'polypeptide(L)'
;MALRALIVDDNAQFLEAARALLERQGMRIVAVASTGDDARRRLDETQPDLMLVDIDLGDESGLDLVRSILHGDRLDLPHVILISAYPEDDIVDLLDACPAVGFLSKSSLSAAAIEAMLRGEAAP
;
A
#
# COMPACT_ATOMS: atom_id res chain seq x y z
N MET A 1 -4.19 14.40 -13.00
CA MET A 1 -3.13 14.55 -12.01
C MET A 1 -2.62 13.19 -11.58
N ALA A 2 -1.32 13.07 -11.34
CA ALA A 2 -0.74 11.80 -10.92
C ALA A 2 -1.08 11.52 -9.46
N LEU A 3 -1.41 10.26 -9.15
CA LEU A 3 -1.56 9.82 -7.78
C LEU A 3 -0.20 9.84 -7.09
N ARG A 4 -0.18 10.33 -5.86
CA ARG A 4 1.02 10.36 -5.02
C ARG A 4 0.96 9.17 -4.08
N ALA A 5 1.94 8.29 -4.16
CA ALA A 5 1.92 7.03 -3.43
C ALA A 5 3.14 6.84 -2.54
N LEU A 6 2.91 6.22 -1.39
CA LEU A 6 3.94 5.73 -0.48
C LEU A 6 3.89 4.21 -0.52
N ILE A 7 5.04 3.57 -0.74
CA ILE A 7 5.14 2.11 -0.76
C ILE A 7 5.87 1.64 0.49
N VAL A 8 5.27 0.69 1.21
CA VAL A 8 5.84 0.13 2.44
C VAL A 8 6.06 -1.37 2.26
N ASP A 9 7.34 -1.79 2.29
CA ASP A 9 7.72 -3.18 2.11
C ASP A 9 9.15 -3.37 2.66
N ASP A 10 9.42 -4.45 3.36
CA ASP A 10 10.75 -4.69 3.92
C ASP A 10 11.75 -5.22 2.89
N ASN A 11 11.29 -5.53 1.67
CA ASN A 11 12.15 -6.01 0.59
C ASN A 11 12.58 -4.85 -0.29
N ALA A 12 13.87 -4.46 -0.19
CA ALA A 12 14.40 -3.32 -0.93
C ALA A 12 14.34 -3.52 -2.45
N GLN A 13 14.53 -4.74 -2.92
CA GLN A 13 14.46 -5.04 -4.36
C GLN A 13 13.05 -4.84 -4.90
N PHE A 14 12.05 -5.26 -4.14
CA PHE A 14 10.67 -5.04 -4.52
C PHE A 14 10.33 -3.55 -4.55
N LEU A 15 10.77 -2.80 -3.53
CA LEU A 15 10.53 -1.36 -3.49
C LEU A 15 11.08 -0.65 -4.72
N GLU A 16 12.28 -1.00 -5.14
CA GLU A 16 12.91 -0.42 -6.32
C GLU A 16 12.15 -0.77 -7.60
N ALA A 17 11.80 -2.04 -7.74
CA ALA A 17 11.09 -2.52 -8.92
C ALA A 17 9.68 -1.92 -9.02
N ALA A 18 8.97 -1.89 -7.91
CA ALA A 18 7.61 -1.34 -7.86
C ALA A 18 7.62 0.15 -8.16
N ARG A 19 8.57 0.88 -7.58
CA ARG A 19 8.72 2.31 -7.83
C ARG A 19 8.95 2.57 -9.31
N ALA A 20 9.91 1.87 -9.92
CA ALA A 20 10.22 2.05 -11.33
C ALA A 20 9.03 1.73 -12.23
N LEU A 21 8.32 0.63 -11.93
CA LEU A 21 7.16 0.21 -12.71
C LEU A 21 6.05 1.27 -12.64
N LEU A 22 5.67 1.68 -11.43
CA LEU A 22 4.55 2.60 -11.25
C LEU A 22 4.88 3.99 -11.77
N GLU A 23 6.11 4.44 -11.63
CA GLU A 23 6.53 5.73 -12.19
C GLU A 23 6.45 5.73 -13.71
N ARG A 24 6.83 4.63 -14.35
CA ARG A 24 6.69 4.50 -15.81
C ARG A 24 5.23 4.51 -16.24
N GLN A 25 4.32 4.10 -15.37
CA GLN A 25 2.90 4.08 -15.64
C GLN A 25 2.17 5.37 -15.24
N GLY A 26 2.93 6.41 -14.88
CA GLY A 26 2.38 7.72 -14.61
C GLY A 26 2.06 8.04 -13.16
N MET A 27 2.34 7.14 -12.23
CA MET A 27 2.18 7.42 -10.81
C MET A 27 3.40 8.15 -10.26
N ARG A 28 3.17 8.92 -9.21
CA ARG A 28 4.25 9.60 -8.50
C ARG A 28 4.52 8.90 -7.19
N ILE A 29 5.70 8.29 -7.06
CA ILE A 29 6.09 7.64 -5.82
C ILE A 29 6.83 8.68 -4.98
N VAL A 30 6.15 9.19 -3.95
CA VAL A 30 6.68 10.27 -3.13
C VAL A 30 7.64 9.78 -2.06
N ALA A 31 7.53 8.51 -1.65
CA ALA A 31 8.44 7.92 -0.68
C ALA A 31 8.31 6.41 -0.68
N VAL A 32 9.32 5.74 -0.14
CA VAL A 32 9.28 4.32 0.17
C VAL A 32 9.72 4.14 1.62
N ALA A 33 9.22 3.10 2.28
CA ALA A 33 9.56 2.80 3.66
C ALA A 33 9.71 1.29 3.83
N SER A 34 10.60 0.89 4.74
CA SER A 34 10.86 -0.53 4.98
C SER A 34 10.44 -0.99 6.38
N THR A 35 10.01 -0.07 7.23
CA THR A 35 9.53 -0.39 8.59
C THR A 35 8.28 0.42 8.88
N GLY A 36 7.56 0.02 9.95
CA GLY A 36 6.38 0.75 10.38
C GLY A 36 6.70 2.17 10.84
N ASP A 37 7.79 2.35 11.58
CA ASP A 37 8.20 3.67 12.05
C ASP A 37 8.57 4.59 10.90
N ASP A 38 9.30 4.07 9.92
CA ASP A 38 9.67 4.84 8.74
C ASP A 38 8.43 5.19 7.91
N ALA A 39 7.48 4.25 7.80
CA ALA A 39 6.23 4.48 7.11
C ALA A 39 5.44 5.63 7.73
N ARG A 40 5.34 5.67 9.06
CA ARG A 40 4.64 6.74 9.77
C ARG A 40 5.30 8.09 9.54
N ARG A 41 6.64 8.11 9.60
CA ARG A 41 7.40 9.34 9.36
C ARG A 41 7.19 9.84 7.93
N ARG A 42 7.29 8.94 6.94
CA ARG A 42 7.08 9.30 5.55
C ARG A 42 5.66 9.75 5.27
N LEU A 43 4.70 9.11 5.92
CA LEU A 43 3.29 9.52 5.81
C LEU A 43 3.10 10.96 6.26
N ASP A 44 3.69 11.33 7.39
CA ASP A 44 3.61 12.69 7.91
C ASP A 44 4.30 13.71 7.01
N GLU A 45 5.46 13.34 6.47
CA GLU A 45 6.26 14.24 5.63
C GLU A 45 5.65 14.46 4.26
N THR A 46 5.07 13.43 3.66
CA THR A 46 4.66 13.48 2.25
C THR A 46 3.16 13.60 2.04
N GLN A 47 2.35 13.20 3.00
CA GLN A 47 0.88 13.21 2.90
C GLN A 47 0.40 12.63 1.57
N PRO A 48 0.68 11.34 1.32
CA PRO A 48 0.34 10.73 0.03
C PRO A 48 -1.16 10.52 -0.11
N ASP A 49 -1.61 10.36 -1.35
CA ASP A 49 -3.01 10.00 -1.64
C ASP A 49 -3.27 8.53 -1.39
N LEU A 50 -2.23 7.71 -1.46
CA LEU A 50 -2.30 6.26 -1.46
C LEU A 50 -1.12 5.66 -0.72
N MET A 51 -1.37 4.62 0.06
CA MET A 51 -0.32 3.76 0.62
C MET A 51 -0.48 2.35 0.08
N LEU A 52 0.63 1.78 -0.39
CA LEU A 52 0.71 0.35 -0.71
C LEU A 52 1.51 -0.28 0.43
N VAL A 53 0.90 -1.20 1.17
CA VAL A 53 1.51 -1.77 2.37
C VAL A 53 1.55 -3.28 2.27
N ASP A 54 2.75 -3.86 2.34
CA ASP A 54 2.91 -5.31 2.42
C ASP A 54 2.31 -5.79 3.75
N ILE A 55 1.52 -6.86 3.69
CA ILE A 55 0.94 -7.45 4.91
C ILE A 55 2.00 -8.06 5.82
N ASP A 56 3.16 -8.40 5.26
CA ASP A 56 4.28 -8.99 5.99
C ASP A 56 5.49 -8.08 5.89
N LEU A 57 5.82 -7.41 6.97
CA LEU A 57 6.97 -6.49 7.07
C LEU A 57 8.12 -7.10 7.88
N GLY A 58 8.30 -8.41 7.79
CA GLY A 58 9.33 -9.11 8.54
C GLY A 58 8.91 -9.29 9.99
N ASP A 59 9.51 -8.54 10.89
CA ASP A 59 9.18 -8.60 12.33
C ASP A 59 7.89 -7.86 12.67
N GLU A 60 7.31 -7.13 11.72
CA GLU A 60 6.11 -6.34 11.92
C GLU A 60 4.97 -6.83 11.03
N SER A 61 3.73 -6.56 11.45
CA SER A 61 2.56 -6.84 10.65
C SER A 61 2.12 -5.58 9.91
N GLY A 62 2.01 -5.68 8.58
CA GLY A 62 1.47 -4.58 7.78
C GLY A 62 0.02 -4.28 8.13
N LEU A 63 -0.75 -5.33 8.49
CA LEU A 63 -2.14 -5.16 8.93
C LEU A 63 -2.24 -4.33 10.21
N ASP A 64 -1.37 -4.61 11.18
CA ASP A 64 -1.35 -3.85 12.43
C ASP A 64 -0.94 -2.40 12.20
N LEU A 65 0.02 -2.19 11.32
CA LEU A 65 0.45 -0.86 10.94
C LEU A 65 -0.72 -0.06 10.35
N VAL A 66 -1.43 -0.64 9.40
CA VAL A 66 -2.57 0.01 8.74
C VAL A 66 -3.67 0.32 9.75
N ARG A 67 -4.01 -0.62 10.62
CA ARG A 67 -5.01 -0.39 11.66
C ARG A 67 -4.63 0.78 12.54
N SER A 68 -3.37 0.85 12.97
CA SER A 68 -2.94 1.93 13.85
C SER A 68 -2.96 3.30 13.15
N ILE A 69 -2.67 3.34 11.86
CA ILE A 69 -2.74 4.58 11.07
C ILE A 69 -4.20 5.01 10.89
N LEU A 70 -5.08 4.08 10.52
CA LEU A 70 -6.47 4.40 10.22
C LEU A 70 -7.31 4.69 11.46
N HIS A 71 -6.88 4.21 12.63
CA HIS A 71 -7.54 4.51 13.90
C HIS A 71 -6.92 5.70 14.64
N GLY A 72 -5.92 6.35 14.05
CA GLY A 72 -5.29 7.53 14.63
C GLY A 72 -6.14 8.78 14.45
N ASP A 73 -5.65 9.89 15.00
CA ASP A 73 -6.34 11.18 15.00
C ASP A 73 -6.15 11.97 13.71
N ARG A 74 -5.69 11.35 12.65
CA ARG A 74 -5.44 12.03 11.37
C ARG A 74 -6.75 12.43 10.72
N LEU A 75 -6.79 13.65 10.21
CA LEU A 75 -7.95 14.17 9.48
C LEU A 75 -7.95 13.71 8.02
N ASP A 76 -6.76 13.64 7.41
CA ASP A 76 -6.60 13.26 6.00
C ASP A 76 -5.92 11.90 5.92
N LEU A 77 -6.71 10.84 5.77
CA LEU A 77 -6.16 9.50 5.65
C LEU A 77 -5.95 9.14 4.19
N PRO A 78 -4.81 8.52 3.84
CA PRO A 78 -4.62 8.02 2.49
C PRO A 78 -5.50 6.81 2.24
N HIS A 79 -5.77 6.51 0.98
CA HIS A 79 -6.32 5.21 0.63
C HIS A 79 -5.24 4.16 0.87
N VAL A 80 -5.62 2.99 1.37
CA VAL A 80 -4.67 1.92 1.65
C VAL A 80 -5.01 0.70 0.82
N ILE A 81 -4.02 0.19 0.09
CA ILE A 81 -4.12 -1.09 -0.61
C ILE A 81 -3.06 -2.00 -0.02
N LEU A 82 -3.47 -3.17 0.44
CA LEU A 82 -2.57 -4.17 0.96
C LEU A 82 -1.98 -4.97 -0.20
N ILE A 83 -0.70 -5.28 -0.12
CA ILE A 83 -0.01 -6.09 -1.12
C ILE A 83 0.62 -7.30 -0.46
N SER A 84 0.79 -8.38 -1.21
CA SER A 84 1.39 -9.60 -0.68
C SER A 84 1.99 -10.43 -1.81
N ALA A 85 3.05 -11.19 -1.48
CA ALA A 85 3.61 -12.20 -2.37
C ALA A 85 2.72 -13.45 -2.45
N TYR A 86 1.77 -13.60 -1.52
CA TYR A 86 0.89 -14.75 -1.45
C TYR A 86 -0.41 -14.53 -2.21
N PRO A 87 -1.07 -15.62 -2.66
CA PRO A 87 -2.38 -15.49 -3.32
C PRO A 87 -3.43 -14.88 -2.40
N GLU A 88 -4.39 -14.17 -3.01
CA GLU A 88 -5.48 -13.54 -2.28
C GLU A 88 -6.27 -14.53 -1.43
N ASP A 89 -6.46 -15.76 -1.94
CA ASP A 89 -7.24 -16.80 -1.24
C ASP A 89 -6.70 -17.12 0.15
N ASP A 90 -5.39 -16.95 0.36
CA ASP A 90 -4.75 -17.28 1.64
C ASP A 90 -4.97 -16.20 2.70
N ILE A 91 -5.48 -15.03 2.32
CA ILE A 91 -5.58 -13.88 3.22
C ILE A 91 -6.97 -13.25 3.29
N VAL A 92 -7.96 -13.87 2.66
CA VAL A 92 -9.33 -13.35 2.63
C VAL A 92 -9.85 -13.04 4.04
N ASP A 93 -9.62 -13.95 4.98
CA ASP A 93 -10.07 -13.75 6.37
C ASP A 93 -9.40 -12.56 7.04
N LEU A 94 -8.16 -12.27 6.66
CA LEU A 94 -7.41 -11.13 7.20
C LEU A 94 -7.94 -9.81 6.67
N LEU A 95 -8.42 -9.79 5.43
CA LEU A 95 -8.93 -8.57 4.80
C LEU A 95 -10.20 -8.06 5.48
N ASP A 96 -11.05 -8.96 5.96
CA ASP A 96 -12.29 -8.59 6.64
C ASP A 96 -12.03 -7.80 7.93
N ALA A 97 -10.86 -7.97 8.51
CA ALA A 97 -10.50 -7.31 9.77
C ALA A 97 -9.77 -5.98 9.56
N CYS A 98 -9.50 -5.59 8.32
CA CYS A 98 -8.69 -4.41 8.02
C CYS A 98 -9.47 -3.43 7.13
N PRO A 99 -9.58 -2.13 7.53
CA PRO A 99 -10.33 -1.14 6.74
C PRO A 99 -9.54 -0.61 5.54
N ALA A 100 -8.89 -1.48 4.78
CA ALA A 100 -8.20 -1.10 3.56
C ALA A 100 -9.17 -1.07 2.39
N VAL A 101 -8.82 -0.32 1.34
CA VAL A 101 -9.61 -0.22 0.11
C VAL A 101 -9.62 -1.56 -0.62
N GLY A 102 -8.52 -2.29 -0.58
CA GLY A 102 -8.44 -3.56 -1.27
C GLY A 102 -7.10 -4.25 -1.09
N PHE A 103 -6.92 -5.29 -1.84
CA PHE A 103 -5.72 -6.12 -1.80
C PHE A 103 -5.26 -6.43 -3.22
N LEU A 104 -3.94 -6.42 -3.42
CA LEU A 104 -3.32 -6.84 -4.68
C LEU A 104 -2.18 -7.81 -4.38
N SER A 105 -2.06 -8.88 -5.17
CA SER A 105 -0.84 -9.66 -5.10
C SER A 105 0.27 -8.84 -5.78
N LYS A 106 1.51 -9.05 -5.35
CA LYS A 106 2.66 -8.33 -5.92
C LYS A 106 2.81 -8.59 -7.42
N SER A 107 2.40 -9.77 -7.88
CA SER A 107 2.45 -10.13 -9.30
C SER A 107 1.41 -9.40 -10.15
N SER A 108 0.37 -8.85 -9.53
CA SER A 108 -0.70 -8.12 -10.23
C SER A 108 -0.59 -6.61 -10.08
N LEU A 109 0.48 -6.12 -9.49
CA LEU A 109 0.66 -4.70 -9.22
C LEU A 109 0.79 -3.90 -10.52
N SER A 110 -0.08 -2.91 -10.69
CA SER A 110 -0.02 -1.97 -11.82
C SER A 110 -0.79 -0.71 -11.45
N ALA A 111 -0.48 0.40 -12.11
CA ALA A 111 -1.23 1.64 -11.93
C ALA A 111 -2.70 1.45 -12.28
N ALA A 112 -2.99 0.72 -13.36
CA ALA A 112 -4.37 0.47 -13.77
C ALA A 112 -5.17 -0.31 -12.73
N ALA A 113 -4.57 -1.35 -12.13
CA ALA A 113 -5.22 -2.12 -11.08
C ALA A 113 -5.50 -1.27 -9.84
N ILE A 114 -4.54 -0.44 -9.46
CA ILE A 114 -4.68 0.47 -8.32
C ILE A 114 -5.80 1.48 -8.58
N GLU A 115 -5.80 2.11 -9.75
CA GLU A 115 -6.82 3.09 -10.10
C GLU A 115 -8.22 2.49 -10.14
N ALA A 116 -8.35 1.26 -10.64
CA ALA A 116 -9.62 0.56 -10.65
C ALA A 116 -10.14 0.34 -9.23
N MET A 117 -9.28 -0.04 -8.30
CA MET A 117 -9.66 -0.21 -6.90
C MET A 117 -10.11 1.09 -6.27
N LEU A 118 -9.39 2.19 -6.55
CA LEU A 118 -9.74 3.49 -5.99
C LEU A 118 -11.08 4.01 -6.52
N ARG A 119 -11.47 3.62 -7.73
CA ARG A 119 -12.78 3.95 -8.29
C ARG A 119 -13.89 3.04 -7.79
N GLY A 120 -13.56 2.03 -6.98
CA GLY A 120 -14.53 1.07 -6.48
C GLY A 120 -14.96 0.03 -7.53
N GLU A 121 -14.20 -0.10 -8.62
CA GLU A 121 -14.48 -1.10 -9.63
C GLU A 121 -14.05 -2.47 -9.14
N ALA A 122 -14.90 -3.47 -9.36
CA ALA A 122 -14.54 -4.84 -9.04
C ALA A 122 -13.41 -5.28 -9.95
N ALA A 123 -12.41 -5.95 -9.37
CA ALA A 123 -11.36 -6.54 -10.18
C ALA A 123 -11.95 -7.64 -11.03
N PRO A 124 -11.60 -7.72 -12.31
CA PRO A 124 -12.11 -8.78 -13.17
C PRO A 124 -11.56 -10.15 -12.78
#